data_2fb0e2d123648e5ec13fcd3b9dafa7c3
#
_entry.id   2fb0e2d123648e5ec13fcd3b9dafa7c3
#
_cell.length_a   1.000
_cell.length_b   1.000
_cell.length_c   1.000
_cell.angle_alpha   90.00
_cell.angle_beta   90.00
_cell.angle_gamma   90.00
#
_symmetry.space_group_name_H-M   'P 1'
#
loop_
_entity.id
_entity.type
_entity.pdbx_description
1 polymer ?
#
loop_
_entity_poly.entity_id
_entity_poly.type
_entity_poly.pdbx_seq_one_letter_code
_entity_poly.pdbx_strand_id
1 'polypeptide(L)'
;MSFPGQASNLRGGMKRRSFALLTALLAGAALGQAASQVPLSIETLAAKADAVVHGTVVRMSCQRDDGGRIFTKVHLQIIEQMNGRQRGGTLVIVQGGGVLGRRIARSPIQPTYRVGAEVVVFVVFNSRGEAVTLGLNQGKFDVMRQPKTGLAMVRNPFHGLAKRDDPRAVVKRALGQTKPLTLAELKRRVRRAAK
;
A
#
# COMPACT_ATOMS: atom_id res chain seq x y z
N MET A 1 -17.07 -78.37 -43.17
CA MET A 1 -16.20 -79.00 -42.15
C MET A 1 -15.61 -77.91 -41.34
N SER A 2 -16.22 -77.68 -40.19
CA SER A 2 -15.72 -77.95 -38.81
C SER A 2 -14.56 -77.04 -38.42
N PHE A 3 -14.87 -76.08 -37.63
CA PHE A 3 -14.80 -75.81 -36.18
C PHE A 3 -13.44 -75.30 -35.64
N PRO A 4 -13.39 -74.75 -34.44
CA PRO A 4 -13.61 -73.39 -33.98
C PRO A 4 -12.39 -72.91 -33.14
N GLY A 5 -12.32 -71.72 -32.69
CA GLY A 5 -11.25 -71.34 -31.80
C GLY A 5 -11.45 -70.04 -31.07
N GLN A 6 -11.80 -70.18 -29.97
CA GLN A 6 -11.87 -69.48 -28.66
C GLN A 6 -11.38 -68.03 -28.62
N ALA A 7 -12.27 -67.18 -28.15
CA ALA A 7 -12.03 -65.91 -27.51
C ALA A 7 -11.38 -66.11 -26.14
N SER A 8 -10.34 -65.39 -25.83
CA SER A 8 -9.90 -65.19 -24.47
C SER A 8 -9.98 -63.70 -24.10
N ASN A 9 -10.98 -63.41 -23.27
CA ASN A 9 -11.11 -62.18 -22.51
C ASN A 9 -9.91 -62.00 -21.58
N LEU A 10 -9.20 -60.93 -21.74
CA LEU A 10 -8.35 -60.36 -20.66
C LEU A 10 -8.90 -58.98 -20.31
N ARG A 11 -9.82 -58.93 -19.36
CA ARG A 11 -10.18 -57.75 -18.59
C ARG A 11 -9.03 -57.41 -17.66
N GLY A 12 -8.15 -56.48 -18.06
CA GLY A 12 -7.22 -55.82 -17.20
C GLY A 12 -7.93 -54.72 -16.39
N GLY A 13 -8.28 -55.03 -15.16
CA GLY A 13 -8.84 -54.07 -14.22
C GLY A 13 -7.78 -52.99 -13.86
N MET A 14 -7.87 -51.85 -14.46
CA MET A 14 -7.06 -50.71 -14.13
C MET A 14 -7.48 -50.14 -12.77
N LYS A 15 -6.59 -50.28 -11.78
CA LYS A 15 -6.84 -49.94 -10.38
C LYS A 15 -7.12 -48.47 -10.21
N ARG A 16 -8.34 -48.10 -9.90
CA ARG A 16 -8.86 -46.76 -9.60
C ARG A 16 -8.19 -46.03 -8.39
N ARG A 17 -7.19 -46.65 -7.77
CA ARG A 17 -6.55 -46.14 -6.53
C ARG A 17 -5.34 -45.21 -6.76
N SER A 18 -4.77 -45.17 -7.97
CA SER A 18 -3.59 -44.34 -8.25
C SER A 18 -3.92 -42.93 -8.74
N PHE A 19 -5.17 -42.66 -9.14
CA PHE A 19 -5.58 -41.32 -9.64
C PHE A 19 -5.97 -40.37 -8.52
N ALA A 20 -6.36 -40.88 -7.35
CA ALA A 20 -6.79 -40.07 -6.20
C ALA A 20 -5.61 -39.43 -5.42
N LEU A 21 -4.40 -39.97 -5.55
CA LEU A 21 -3.22 -39.43 -4.84
C LEU A 21 -2.53 -38.30 -5.60
N LEU A 22 -2.71 -38.20 -6.91
CA LEU A 22 -2.06 -37.13 -7.71
C LEU A 22 -2.85 -35.82 -7.67
N THR A 23 -4.14 -35.86 -7.42
CA THR A 23 -5.00 -34.66 -7.28
C THR A 23 -4.87 -33.96 -5.93
N ALA A 24 -4.47 -34.66 -4.88
CA ALA A 24 -4.27 -34.07 -3.56
C ALA A 24 -2.98 -33.23 -3.43
N LEU A 25 -1.98 -33.46 -4.30
CA LEU A 25 -0.69 -32.78 -4.22
C LEU A 25 -0.70 -31.42 -4.93
N LEU A 26 -1.65 -31.14 -5.80
CA LEU A 26 -1.79 -29.85 -6.52
C LEU A 26 -2.64 -28.80 -5.78
N ALA A 27 -3.34 -29.18 -4.72
CA ALA A 27 -4.19 -28.25 -3.94
C ALA A 27 -3.42 -27.46 -2.87
N GLY A 28 -2.13 -27.74 -2.66
CA GLY A 28 -1.32 -27.16 -1.58
C GLY A 28 -0.51 -25.89 -1.93
N ALA A 29 -0.50 -25.42 -3.16
CA ALA A 29 0.45 -24.40 -3.62
C ALA A 29 -0.12 -22.99 -3.80
N ALA A 30 -1.33 -22.69 -3.34
CA ALA A 30 -1.94 -21.37 -3.40
C ALA A 30 -1.92 -20.64 -2.06
N LEU A 31 -0.87 -20.82 -1.25
CA LEU A 31 -0.56 -19.89 -0.16
C LEU A 31 0.01 -18.63 -0.81
N GLY A 32 -0.89 -17.71 -1.15
CA GLY A 32 -0.55 -16.42 -1.68
C GLY A 32 0.50 -15.76 -0.82
N GLN A 33 1.68 -15.51 -1.39
CA GLN A 33 2.72 -14.69 -0.76
C GLN A 33 2.13 -13.29 -0.59
N ALA A 34 1.55 -13.03 0.57
CA ALA A 34 1.28 -11.67 1.00
C ALA A 34 2.65 -10.98 1.07
N ALA A 35 2.92 -10.10 0.12
CA ALA A 35 4.14 -9.30 0.12
C ALA A 35 4.20 -8.55 1.46
N SER A 36 4.99 -9.07 2.39
CA SER A 36 5.15 -8.53 3.73
C SER A 36 6.00 -7.26 3.60
N GLN A 37 5.36 -6.10 3.71
CA GLN A 37 6.07 -4.83 3.80
C GLN A 37 6.79 -4.76 5.14
N VAL A 38 8.12 -4.66 5.11
CA VAL A 38 8.91 -4.37 6.32
C VAL A 38 8.55 -2.95 6.81
N PRO A 39 8.06 -2.79 8.05
CA PRO A 39 7.73 -1.48 8.59
C PRO A 39 8.98 -0.60 8.71
N LEU A 40 8.92 0.61 8.16
CA LEU A 40 9.95 1.62 8.32
C LEU A 40 9.65 2.49 9.53
N SER A 41 10.67 2.84 10.32
CA SER A 41 10.52 3.83 11.39
C SER A 41 10.28 5.23 10.80
N ILE A 42 9.72 6.14 11.59
CA ILE A 42 9.52 7.54 11.19
C ILE A 42 10.86 8.19 10.87
N GLU A 43 11.90 7.86 11.63
CA GLU A 43 13.26 8.35 11.44
C GLU A 43 13.86 7.86 10.11
N THR A 44 13.66 6.58 9.80
CA THR A 44 14.10 6.01 8.52
C THR A 44 13.36 6.64 7.34
N LEU A 45 12.04 6.88 7.48
CA LEU A 45 11.26 7.58 6.47
C LEU A 45 11.77 9.00 6.28
N ALA A 46 12.05 9.74 7.38
CA ALA A 46 12.54 11.11 7.32
C ALA A 46 13.95 11.22 6.72
N ALA A 47 14.84 10.29 7.05
CA ALA A 47 16.19 10.25 6.52
C ALA A 47 16.25 9.90 5.02
N LYS A 48 15.27 9.13 4.52
CA LYS A 48 15.22 8.70 3.11
C LYS A 48 14.36 9.62 2.23
N ALA A 49 13.57 10.50 2.81
CA ALA A 49 12.69 11.40 2.06
C ALA A 49 13.46 12.62 1.53
N ASP A 50 13.23 12.98 0.28
CA ASP A 50 13.70 14.24 -0.30
C ASP A 50 12.93 15.44 0.25
N ALA A 51 11.67 15.23 0.61
CA ALA A 51 10.85 16.22 1.32
C ALA A 51 9.80 15.55 2.20
N VAL A 52 9.45 16.22 3.31
CA VAL A 52 8.34 15.86 4.19
C VAL A 52 7.40 17.05 4.30
N VAL A 53 6.17 16.87 3.86
CA VAL A 53 5.20 17.96 3.72
C VAL A 53 3.91 17.62 4.47
N HIS A 54 3.41 18.58 5.24
CA HIS A 54 2.07 18.60 5.80
C HIS A 54 1.18 19.48 4.93
N GLY A 55 0.02 19.00 4.52
CA GLY A 55 -0.86 19.76 3.65
C GLY A 55 -2.24 19.14 3.49
N THR A 56 -3.08 19.82 2.69
CA THR A 56 -4.44 19.39 2.36
C THR A 56 -4.51 18.98 0.90
N VAL A 57 -5.13 17.84 0.62
CA VAL A 57 -5.39 17.39 -0.75
C VAL A 57 -6.50 18.26 -1.35
N VAL A 58 -6.15 19.09 -2.34
CA VAL A 58 -7.11 20.04 -2.96
C VAL A 58 -7.68 19.52 -4.27
N ARG A 59 -6.96 18.62 -4.95
CA ARG A 59 -7.38 18.08 -6.25
C ARG A 59 -6.76 16.72 -6.50
N MET A 60 -7.49 15.87 -7.21
CA MET A 60 -6.99 14.62 -7.76
C MET A 60 -7.41 14.50 -9.22
N SER A 61 -6.51 14.05 -10.10
CA SER A 61 -6.81 13.78 -11.50
C SER A 61 -6.14 12.50 -11.95
N CYS A 62 -6.95 11.57 -12.48
CA CYS A 62 -6.45 10.34 -13.08
C CYS A 62 -6.20 10.57 -14.57
N GLN A 63 -5.07 10.13 -15.06
CA GLN A 63 -4.60 10.35 -16.42
C GLN A 63 -3.99 9.06 -16.99
N ARG A 64 -3.82 9.04 -18.30
CA ARG A 64 -3.09 8.01 -19.02
C ARG A 64 -1.97 8.68 -19.81
N ASP A 65 -0.76 8.16 -19.74
CA ASP A 65 0.34 8.62 -20.59
C ASP A 65 0.33 7.91 -21.97
N ASP A 66 1.21 8.38 -22.86
CA ASP A 66 1.34 7.86 -24.22
C ASP A 66 1.72 6.35 -24.24
N GLY A 67 2.44 5.89 -23.21
CA GLY A 67 2.75 4.48 -22.99
C GLY A 67 1.59 3.64 -22.45
N GLY A 68 0.43 4.25 -22.22
CA GLY A 68 -0.78 3.57 -21.74
C GLY A 68 -0.85 3.37 -20.24
N ARG A 69 0.11 3.87 -19.47
CA ARG A 69 0.15 3.80 -18.01
C ARG A 69 -0.93 4.72 -17.41
N ILE A 70 -1.78 4.15 -16.57
CA ILE A 70 -2.75 4.93 -15.78
C ILE A 70 -2.07 5.38 -14.48
N PHE A 71 -2.19 6.65 -14.17
CA PHE A 71 -1.65 7.26 -12.94
C PHE A 71 -2.55 8.38 -12.44
N THR A 72 -2.43 8.69 -11.15
CA THR A 72 -3.18 9.75 -10.50
C THR A 72 -2.22 10.83 -10.03
N LYS A 73 -2.50 12.08 -10.41
CA LYS A 73 -1.89 13.28 -9.84
C LYS A 73 -2.70 13.74 -8.64
N VAL A 74 -2.05 13.83 -7.48
CA VAL A 74 -2.63 14.33 -6.23
C VAL A 74 -2.01 15.70 -5.96
N HIS A 75 -2.84 16.73 -5.95
CA HIS A 75 -2.42 18.10 -5.66
C HIS A 75 -2.59 18.37 -4.18
N LEU A 76 -1.49 18.63 -3.50
CA LEU A 76 -1.42 18.89 -2.07
C LEU A 76 -1.10 20.37 -1.85
N GLN A 77 -2.05 21.13 -1.30
CA GLN A 77 -1.78 22.48 -0.81
C GLN A 77 -0.94 22.38 0.45
N ILE A 78 0.26 22.96 0.40
CA ILE A 78 1.22 22.88 1.50
C ILE A 78 0.78 23.81 2.63
N ILE A 79 0.62 23.26 3.84
CA ILE A 79 0.44 24.01 5.08
C ILE A 79 1.79 24.26 5.72
N GLU A 80 2.65 23.23 5.74
CA GLU A 80 3.98 23.31 6.35
C GLU A 80 4.93 22.32 5.70
N GLN A 81 6.13 22.76 5.47
CA GLN A 81 7.26 21.88 5.11
C GLN A 81 8.07 21.55 6.35
N MET A 82 8.25 20.25 6.60
CA MET A 82 8.98 19.76 7.77
C MET A 82 10.44 19.45 7.46
N ASN A 83 10.72 19.02 6.23
CA ASN A 83 12.06 18.70 5.72
C ASN A 83 12.12 18.86 4.22
N GLY A 84 13.35 19.09 3.66
CA GLY A 84 13.65 19.05 2.24
C GLY A 84 13.57 20.42 1.54
N ARG A 85 13.64 20.41 0.21
CA ARG A 85 13.81 21.61 -0.62
C ARG A 85 12.53 22.16 -1.23
N GLN A 86 11.38 21.53 -0.99
CA GLN A 86 10.10 22.01 -1.52
C GLN A 86 9.76 23.36 -0.89
N ARG A 87 9.60 24.38 -1.69
CA ARG A 87 9.24 25.73 -1.23
C ARG A 87 7.76 25.95 -1.49
N GLY A 88 6.97 26.17 -0.46
CA GLY A 88 5.58 26.67 -0.48
C GLY A 88 4.66 26.25 -1.65
N GLY A 89 3.40 26.68 -1.61
CA GLY A 89 2.48 26.48 -2.71
C GLY A 89 1.88 25.07 -2.78
N THR A 90 1.94 24.42 -3.94
CA THR A 90 1.32 23.13 -4.20
C THR A 90 2.36 22.07 -4.54
N LEU A 91 2.32 20.92 -3.86
CA LEU A 91 3.08 19.74 -4.23
C LEU A 91 2.19 18.81 -5.07
N VAL A 92 2.67 18.37 -6.22
CA VAL A 92 1.97 17.37 -7.05
C VAL A 92 2.62 16.01 -6.86
N ILE A 93 1.89 15.08 -6.24
CA ILE A 93 2.34 13.70 -6.02
C ILE A 93 1.77 12.83 -7.13
N VAL A 94 2.62 12.01 -7.75
CA VAL A 94 2.23 11.05 -8.78
C VAL A 94 2.20 9.65 -8.17
N GLN A 95 1.06 8.97 -8.31
CA GLN A 95 0.95 7.57 -7.92
C GLN A 95 0.44 6.71 -9.07
N GLY A 96 0.94 5.48 -9.17
CA GLY A 96 0.47 4.52 -10.16
C GLY A 96 -0.99 4.13 -9.94
N GLY A 97 -1.74 3.97 -11.02
CA GLY A 97 -3.13 3.56 -11.00
C GLY A 97 -4.12 4.70 -10.75
N GLY A 98 -5.38 4.33 -10.62
CA GLY A 98 -6.52 5.22 -10.44
C GLY A 98 -7.76 4.68 -11.13
N VAL A 99 -8.79 5.53 -11.27
CA VAL A 99 -10.02 5.26 -12.00
C VAL A 99 -10.07 6.20 -13.19
N LEU A 100 -10.04 5.63 -14.40
CA LEU A 100 -10.13 6.37 -15.66
C LEU A 100 -11.28 5.81 -16.51
N GLY A 101 -12.42 6.50 -16.52
CA GLY A 101 -13.65 6.00 -17.11
C GLY A 101 -14.04 4.65 -16.50
N ARG A 102 -14.16 3.62 -17.34
CA ARG A 102 -14.52 2.24 -16.91
C ARG A 102 -13.32 1.40 -16.44
N ARG A 103 -12.11 1.92 -16.55
CA ARG A 103 -10.88 1.20 -16.16
C ARG A 103 -10.48 1.56 -14.74
N ILE A 104 -10.20 0.52 -13.94
CA ILE A 104 -9.75 0.65 -12.55
C ILE A 104 -8.40 -0.06 -12.46
N ALA A 105 -7.35 0.69 -12.09
CA ALA A 105 -6.04 0.16 -11.77
C ALA A 105 -5.71 0.54 -10.33
N ARG A 106 -5.75 -0.43 -9.41
CA ARG A 106 -5.47 -0.22 -7.99
C ARG A 106 -4.46 -1.23 -7.48
N SER A 107 -3.62 -0.77 -6.58
CA SER A 107 -2.72 -1.63 -5.82
C SER A 107 -3.02 -1.46 -4.33
N PRO A 108 -3.17 -2.57 -3.56
CA PRO A 108 -3.52 -2.50 -2.13
C PRO A 108 -2.42 -1.86 -1.27
N ILE A 109 -1.20 -1.79 -1.78
CA ILE A 109 -0.06 -1.19 -1.09
C ILE A 109 0.13 0.30 -1.38
N GLN A 110 -0.61 0.84 -2.35
CA GLN A 110 -0.59 2.27 -2.67
C GLN A 110 -1.32 3.09 -1.59
N PRO A 111 -0.85 4.31 -1.28
CA PRO A 111 -1.57 5.20 -0.39
C PRO A 111 -2.91 5.61 -0.99
N THR A 112 -3.94 5.74 -0.15
CA THR A 112 -5.23 6.28 -0.57
C THR A 112 -5.31 7.75 -0.21
N TYR A 113 -5.51 8.62 -1.20
CA TYR A 113 -5.77 10.05 -1.02
C TYR A 113 -7.24 10.35 -1.22
N ARG A 114 -7.72 11.42 -0.59
CA ARG A 114 -9.08 11.96 -0.76
C ARG A 114 -9.02 13.48 -0.77
N VAL A 115 -9.75 14.11 -1.66
CA VAL A 115 -9.89 15.57 -1.67
C VAL A 115 -10.46 16.05 -0.32
N GLY A 116 -9.92 17.12 0.22
CA GLY A 116 -10.23 17.67 1.54
C GLY A 116 -9.48 16.98 2.71
N ALA A 117 -8.77 15.87 2.47
CA ALA A 117 -8.02 15.20 3.53
C ALA A 117 -6.75 15.99 3.88
N GLU A 118 -6.52 16.20 5.18
CA GLU A 118 -5.26 16.71 5.74
C GLU A 118 -4.30 15.54 5.93
N VAL A 119 -3.08 15.67 5.43
CA VAL A 119 -2.09 14.57 5.41
C VAL A 119 -0.66 15.07 5.67
N VAL A 120 0.18 14.19 6.18
CA VAL A 120 1.64 14.35 6.12
C VAL A 120 2.19 13.30 5.18
N VAL A 121 3.00 13.73 4.21
CA VAL A 121 3.59 12.86 3.20
C VAL A 121 5.11 12.96 3.19
N PHE A 122 5.75 11.81 3.12
CA PHE A 122 7.16 11.64 2.89
C PHE A 122 7.34 11.32 1.41
N VAL A 123 8.03 12.15 0.66
CA VAL A 123 8.17 12.00 -0.79
C VAL A 123 9.63 11.88 -1.20
N VAL A 124 9.83 11.17 -2.31
CA VAL A 124 11.07 11.15 -3.07
C VAL A 124 10.77 11.57 -4.50
N PHE A 125 11.75 12.15 -5.19
CA PHE A 125 11.62 12.49 -6.59
C PHE A 125 12.19 11.35 -7.45
N ASN A 126 11.37 10.83 -8.35
CA ASN A 126 11.81 9.80 -9.30
C ASN A 126 12.71 10.40 -10.40
N SER A 127 13.22 9.54 -11.31
CA SER A 127 14.09 9.96 -12.42
C SER A 127 13.46 10.97 -13.39
N ARG A 128 12.12 11.13 -13.34
CA ARG A 128 11.38 12.13 -14.12
C ARG A 128 11.13 13.42 -13.34
N GLY A 129 11.67 13.56 -12.12
CA GLY A 129 11.41 14.69 -11.24
C GLY A 129 10.01 14.71 -10.63
N GLU A 130 9.23 13.61 -10.76
CA GLU A 130 7.89 13.51 -10.17
C GLU A 130 8.01 13.14 -8.69
N ALA A 131 7.31 13.86 -7.81
CA ALA A 131 7.21 13.46 -6.41
C ALA A 131 6.36 12.20 -6.28
N VAL A 132 6.88 11.18 -5.61
CA VAL A 132 6.18 9.93 -5.29
C VAL A 132 6.23 9.67 -3.79
N THR A 133 5.19 9.04 -3.25
CA THR A 133 5.17 8.73 -1.81
C THR A 133 6.19 7.65 -1.47
N LEU A 134 7.12 7.98 -0.58
CA LEU A 134 8.16 7.05 -0.11
C LEU A 134 7.54 5.87 0.64
N GLY A 135 8.02 4.67 0.36
CA GLY A 135 7.57 3.45 1.07
C GLY A 135 6.08 3.15 0.89
N LEU A 136 5.48 3.67 -0.19
CA LEU A 136 4.07 3.46 -0.54
C LEU A 136 3.16 3.99 0.59
N ASN A 137 2.25 3.16 1.12
CA ASN A 137 1.31 3.56 2.17
C ASN A 137 1.97 3.84 3.54
N GLN A 138 3.27 3.53 3.71
CA GLN A 138 4.02 3.87 4.93
C GLN A 138 4.37 5.35 5.00
N GLY A 139 4.66 5.98 3.87
CA GLY A 139 5.08 7.37 3.80
C GLY A 139 3.93 8.38 3.79
N LYS A 140 2.68 7.94 3.97
CA LYS A 140 1.52 8.83 4.07
C LYS A 140 0.83 8.65 5.41
N PHE A 141 0.71 9.73 6.17
CA PHE A 141 -0.05 9.80 7.42
C PHE A 141 -1.32 10.60 7.22
N ASP A 142 -2.46 10.05 7.65
CA ASP A 142 -3.71 10.80 7.77
C ASP A 142 -3.67 11.65 9.04
N VAL A 143 -4.03 12.92 8.93
CA VAL A 143 -4.21 13.81 10.07
C VAL A 143 -5.70 13.82 10.45
N MET A 144 -5.98 13.69 11.73
CA MET A 144 -7.34 13.69 12.27
C MET A 144 -7.36 14.52 13.55
N ARG A 145 -8.40 15.32 13.71
CA ARG A 145 -8.60 16.08 14.95
C ARG A 145 -9.51 15.31 15.90
N GLN A 146 -9.09 15.22 17.15
CA GLN A 146 -9.92 14.63 18.20
C GLN A 146 -11.11 15.58 18.49
N PRO A 147 -12.37 15.09 18.44
CA PRO A 147 -13.54 15.95 18.60
C PRO A 147 -13.58 16.72 19.92
N LYS A 148 -13.12 16.09 21.01
CA LYS A 148 -13.19 16.68 22.37
C LYS A 148 -12.09 17.70 22.66
N THR A 149 -10.90 17.54 22.10
CA THR A 149 -9.70 18.33 22.47
C THR A 149 -9.17 19.17 21.32
N GLY A 150 -9.65 18.97 20.08
CA GLY A 150 -9.07 19.57 18.89
C GLY A 150 -7.67 19.07 18.52
N LEU A 151 -7.08 18.18 19.33
CA LEU A 151 -5.71 17.71 19.16
C LEU A 151 -5.54 16.97 17.83
N ALA A 152 -4.56 17.40 17.04
CA ALA A 152 -4.23 16.77 15.78
C ALA A 152 -3.45 15.46 16.00
N MET A 153 -4.07 14.35 15.64
CA MET A 153 -3.51 13.00 15.70
C MET A 153 -3.14 12.55 14.30
N VAL A 154 -2.10 11.75 14.18
CA VAL A 154 -1.67 11.18 12.90
C VAL A 154 -1.61 9.66 12.94
N ARG A 155 -1.88 9.03 11.81
CA ARG A 155 -1.74 7.58 11.65
C ARG A 155 -1.47 7.18 10.20
N ASN A 156 -0.83 6.04 10.05
CA ASN A 156 -0.76 5.27 8.82
C ASN A 156 -0.98 3.77 9.12
N PRO A 157 -0.84 2.84 8.16
CA PRO A 157 -0.97 1.41 8.43
C PRO A 157 -0.01 0.85 9.49
N PHE A 158 1.11 1.51 9.79
CA PHE A 158 2.15 1.02 10.68
C PHE A 158 2.33 1.85 11.97
N HIS A 159 1.90 3.12 11.97
CA HIS A 159 2.10 4.06 13.08
C HIS A 159 0.80 4.71 13.51
N GLY A 160 0.73 5.08 14.78
CA GLY A 160 -0.44 5.70 15.39
C GLY A 160 -1.56 4.70 15.71
N LEU A 161 -2.67 5.17 16.26
CA LEU A 161 -3.79 4.32 16.61
C LEU A 161 -4.37 3.60 15.40
N ALA A 162 -4.60 2.29 15.53
CA ALA A 162 -5.30 1.52 14.53
C ALA A 162 -6.75 2.00 14.39
N LYS A 163 -7.33 1.94 13.19
CA LYS A 163 -8.77 2.01 13.02
C LYS A 163 -9.41 0.79 13.68
N ARG A 164 -10.65 0.94 14.16
CA ARG A 164 -11.41 -0.15 14.76
C ARG A 164 -11.51 -1.36 13.82
N ASP A 165 -11.65 -1.09 12.52
CA ASP A 165 -11.83 -2.07 11.46
C ASP A 165 -10.57 -2.30 10.62
N ASP A 166 -9.38 -1.97 11.16
CA ASP A 166 -8.11 -2.16 10.44
C ASP A 166 -7.66 -3.63 10.57
N PRO A 167 -7.68 -4.42 9.51
CA PRO A 167 -7.24 -5.82 9.56
C PRO A 167 -5.76 -5.97 9.97
N ARG A 168 -4.99 -4.87 9.91
CA ARG A 168 -3.59 -4.81 10.33
C ARG A 168 -3.41 -4.40 11.81
N ALA A 169 -4.51 -4.20 12.55
CA ALA A 169 -4.45 -3.85 13.97
C ALA A 169 -3.64 -4.88 14.78
N VAL A 170 -3.69 -6.15 14.41
CA VAL A 170 -2.90 -7.23 15.02
C VAL A 170 -1.41 -7.01 14.80
N VAL A 171 -1.00 -6.68 13.56
CA VAL A 171 0.41 -6.41 13.21
C VAL A 171 0.91 -5.17 13.94
N LYS A 172 0.11 -4.11 14.03
CA LYS A 172 0.46 -2.90 14.80
C LYS A 172 0.70 -3.19 16.28
N ARG A 173 -0.15 -4.04 16.88
CA ARG A 173 0.01 -4.46 18.28
C ARG A 173 1.29 -5.25 18.48
N ALA A 174 1.57 -6.22 17.61
CA ALA A 174 2.78 -7.03 17.67
C ALA A 174 4.06 -6.19 17.56
N LEU A 175 4.03 -5.09 16.79
CA LEU A 175 5.16 -4.18 16.60
C LEU A 175 5.25 -3.07 17.67
N GLY A 176 4.38 -3.07 18.69
CA GLY A 176 4.33 -2.03 19.72
C GLY A 176 3.97 -0.63 19.18
N GLN A 177 3.44 -0.53 17.97
CA GLN A 177 3.18 0.74 17.26
C GLN A 177 1.75 1.25 17.42
N THR A 178 1.06 0.81 18.45
CA THR A 178 -0.33 1.22 18.74
C THR A 178 -0.43 2.48 19.61
N LYS A 179 0.70 3.08 19.99
CA LYS A 179 0.67 4.30 20.81
C LYS A 179 0.07 5.46 20.01
N PRO A 180 -0.75 6.30 20.66
CA PRO A 180 -1.21 7.54 20.04
C PRO A 180 -0.02 8.34 19.53
N LEU A 181 -0.12 8.88 18.33
CA LEU A 181 0.89 9.73 17.71
C LEU A 181 0.24 11.06 17.36
N THR A 182 0.73 12.15 17.95
CA THR A 182 0.27 13.49 17.61
C THR A 182 1.02 14.06 16.41
N LEU A 183 0.42 15.01 15.72
CA LEU A 183 1.09 15.74 14.62
C LEU A 183 2.35 16.46 15.13
N ALA A 184 2.29 17.05 16.33
CA ALA A 184 3.44 17.71 16.96
C ALA A 184 4.60 16.73 17.20
N GLU A 185 4.29 15.53 17.69
CA GLU A 185 5.30 14.49 17.90
C GLU A 185 5.92 14.03 16.58
N LEU A 186 5.10 13.78 15.56
CA LEU A 186 5.60 13.43 14.23
C LEU A 186 6.55 14.51 13.69
N LYS A 187 6.16 15.79 13.76
CA LYS A 187 7.00 16.94 13.36
C LYS A 187 8.34 16.94 14.08
N ARG A 188 8.32 16.75 15.40
CA ARG A 188 9.54 16.71 16.23
C ARG A 188 10.48 15.59 15.80
N ARG A 189 9.95 14.37 15.55
CA ARG A 189 10.74 13.21 15.12
C ARG A 189 11.34 13.43 13.72
N VAL A 190 10.55 13.96 12.78
CA VAL A 190 11.03 14.29 11.44
C VAL A 190 12.18 15.30 11.49
N ARG A 191 12.03 16.39 12.21
CA ARG A 191 13.07 17.44 12.33
C ARG A 191 14.35 16.94 13.00
N ARG A 192 14.24 15.98 13.92
CA ARG A 192 15.42 15.35 14.56
C ARG A 192 16.19 14.47 13.59
N ALA A 193 15.50 13.74 12.74
CA ALA A 193 16.12 12.82 11.81
C ALA A 193 16.66 13.50 10.52
N ALA A 194 16.26 14.75 10.26
CA ALA A 194 16.70 15.55 9.14
C ALA A 194 18.00 16.34 9.42
N LYS A 195 18.50 16.30 10.63
CA LYS A 195 19.80 16.88 11.03
C LYS A 195 20.90 15.86 10.87
#